data_2dce60ad8ca79a0296a46b21798362cb
#
_entry.id   2dce60ad8ca79a0296a46b21798362cb
#
_cell.length_a   1.000
_cell.length_b   1.000
_cell.length_c   1.000
_cell.angle_alpha   90.00
_cell.angle_beta   90.00
_cell.angle_gamma   90.00
#
_symmetry.space_group_name_H-M   'P 1'
#
loop_
_entity.id
_entity.type
_entity.pdbx_description
1 polymer ?
#
loop_
_entity_poly.entity_id
_entity_poly.type
_entity_poly.pdbx_seq_one_letter_code
_entity_poly.pdbx_strand_id
1 'polypeptide(L)'
;VQLLLLHLDDALELQPDFVRACKFAGAFQYFGKNAGQQVRLWSKQGPLDDLSREIVKNRPATGKTPQLCFMGSGDFHHITALLLDDALERQSSAATLIHFDNHPDWVKFDGGLHCGSWVNSALANPSIQKVITIGVCSHDLRSPERKGANLHWLGDGKLELYPYEHPPSRVLADYGNGASYRQERGALHWKSIAEIGEENFIDHMLSRIRTEAVYVTIDKDVLAADDAVTNWDQGRMRLPYLLSLISEIGSRHRIIGADVIGDYSTPSYAGSLRMQFMKRAEIFIDQPRMRQGAEAMRNINSAANHALLEVLAEYME
;
A
#
# COMPACT_ATOMS: atom_id res chain seq x y z
N VAL A 1 14.97 5.63 -12.85
CA VAL A 1 14.33 4.69 -11.91
C VAL A 1 14.78 3.26 -12.16
N GLN A 2 14.95 2.45 -11.09
CA GLN A 2 15.16 1.01 -11.20
C GLN A 2 13.81 0.28 -11.08
N LEU A 3 13.41 -0.42 -12.13
CA LEU A 3 12.17 -1.17 -12.15
C LEU A 3 12.37 -2.59 -11.61
N LEU A 4 11.50 -3.03 -10.69
CA LEU A 4 11.51 -4.34 -10.05
C LEU A 4 10.15 -5.00 -10.19
N LEU A 5 10.11 -6.26 -10.61
CA LEU A 5 8.92 -7.12 -10.55
C LEU A 5 9.14 -8.23 -9.52
N LEU A 6 8.31 -8.28 -8.49
CA LEU A 6 8.31 -9.36 -7.50
C LEU A 6 7.19 -10.36 -7.81
N HIS A 7 7.52 -11.47 -8.41
CA HIS A 7 6.60 -12.56 -8.71
C HIS A 7 6.40 -13.44 -7.46
N LEU A 8 5.66 -12.90 -6.47
CA LEU A 8 5.34 -13.60 -5.22
C LEU A 8 4.12 -14.51 -5.35
N ASP A 9 3.28 -14.25 -6.35
CA ASP A 9 2.14 -15.07 -6.77
C ASP A 9 2.03 -15.11 -8.30
N ASP A 10 0.85 -15.39 -8.84
CA ASP A 10 0.59 -15.46 -10.28
C ASP A 10 -0.04 -14.19 -10.87
N ALA A 11 -0.23 -13.13 -10.07
CA ALA A 11 -0.94 -11.93 -10.50
C ALA A 11 -0.24 -11.21 -11.66
N LEU A 12 1.08 -11.08 -11.60
CA LEU A 12 1.86 -10.43 -12.67
C LEU A 12 1.90 -11.31 -13.94
N GLU A 13 1.99 -12.63 -13.81
CA GLU A 13 1.98 -13.55 -14.96
C GLU A 13 0.63 -13.55 -15.70
N LEU A 14 -0.46 -13.16 -15.03
CA LEU A 14 -1.75 -12.94 -15.68
C LEU A 14 -1.77 -11.71 -16.58
N GLN A 15 -0.73 -10.87 -16.56
CA GLN A 15 -0.59 -9.62 -17.28
C GLN A 15 0.65 -9.65 -18.23
N PRO A 16 0.72 -10.55 -19.20
CA PRO A 16 1.93 -10.81 -19.99
C PRO A 16 2.41 -9.59 -20.79
N ASP A 17 1.49 -8.70 -21.20
CA ASP A 17 1.86 -7.49 -21.96
C ASP A 17 2.53 -6.47 -21.07
N PHE A 18 2.04 -6.26 -19.85
CA PHE A 18 2.67 -5.42 -18.85
C PHE A 18 4.07 -5.95 -18.46
N VAL A 19 4.17 -7.23 -18.13
CA VAL A 19 5.47 -7.87 -17.79
C VAL A 19 6.45 -7.75 -18.95
N ARG A 20 6.00 -7.90 -20.20
CA ARG A 20 6.84 -7.74 -21.39
C ARG A 20 7.34 -6.32 -21.53
N ALA A 21 6.47 -5.32 -21.34
CA ALA A 21 6.85 -3.90 -21.37
C ALA A 21 7.89 -3.58 -20.30
N CYS A 22 7.68 -4.02 -19.05
CA CYS A 22 8.65 -3.86 -17.97
C CYS A 22 9.99 -4.51 -18.29
N LYS A 23 9.98 -5.73 -18.82
CA LYS A 23 11.20 -6.43 -19.24
C LYS A 23 11.95 -5.66 -20.33
N PHE A 24 11.24 -5.10 -21.29
CA PHE A 24 11.83 -4.29 -22.35
C PHE A 24 12.45 -2.98 -21.80
N ALA A 25 11.85 -2.41 -20.75
CA ALA A 25 12.38 -1.28 -20.01
C ALA A 25 13.54 -1.65 -19.05
N GLY A 26 14.02 -2.89 -19.06
CA GLY A 26 15.14 -3.34 -18.24
C GLY A 26 14.79 -3.72 -16.80
N ALA A 27 13.53 -4.06 -16.53
CA ALA A 27 13.10 -4.47 -15.20
C ALA A 27 13.86 -5.69 -14.69
N PHE A 28 14.32 -5.62 -13.45
CA PHE A 28 14.78 -6.79 -12.71
C PHE A 28 13.56 -7.60 -12.24
N GLN A 29 13.62 -8.92 -12.39
CA GLN A 29 12.53 -9.81 -12.01
C GLN A 29 13.01 -10.82 -10.95
N TYR A 30 12.28 -10.91 -9.85
CA TYR A 30 12.48 -11.92 -8.82
C TYR A 30 11.32 -12.91 -8.81
N PHE A 31 11.60 -14.17 -9.09
CA PHE A 31 10.61 -15.26 -9.12
C PHE A 31 10.61 -16.01 -7.79
N GLY A 32 9.79 -15.56 -6.86
CA GLY A 32 9.75 -16.01 -5.48
C GLY A 32 8.43 -16.63 -5.03
N LYS A 33 7.70 -17.38 -5.88
CA LYS A 33 6.37 -17.93 -5.52
C LYS A 33 6.38 -18.79 -4.25
N ASN A 34 7.43 -19.57 -4.00
CA ASN A 34 7.55 -20.36 -2.77
C ASN A 34 7.71 -19.47 -1.53
N ALA A 35 8.49 -18.40 -1.62
CA ALA A 35 8.60 -17.42 -0.56
C ALA A 35 7.26 -16.67 -0.39
N GLY A 36 6.60 -16.27 -1.49
CA GLY A 36 5.28 -15.66 -1.49
C GLY A 36 4.25 -16.50 -0.75
N GLN A 37 4.15 -17.79 -1.00
CA GLN A 37 3.24 -18.70 -0.27
C GLN A 37 3.51 -18.72 1.26
N GLN A 38 4.74 -18.52 1.70
CA GLN A 38 5.09 -18.46 3.12
C GLN A 38 4.67 -17.14 3.75
N VAL A 39 4.90 -16.02 3.04
CA VAL A 39 4.68 -14.67 3.59
C VAL A 39 3.29 -14.11 3.31
N ARG A 40 2.49 -14.67 2.40
CA ARG A 40 1.17 -14.16 2.01
C ARG A 40 0.27 -13.90 3.22
N LEU A 41 -0.45 -12.75 3.24
CA LEU A 41 -1.25 -12.17 4.32
C LEU A 41 -0.42 -11.72 5.51
N TRP A 42 0.33 -12.61 6.10
CA TRP A 42 1.19 -12.34 7.26
C TRP A 42 2.32 -13.35 7.37
N SER A 43 3.39 -12.93 8.02
CA SER A 43 4.54 -13.77 8.29
C SER A 43 5.26 -13.39 9.57
N LYS A 44 5.95 -14.36 10.15
CA LYS A 44 6.97 -14.11 11.18
C LYS A 44 8.18 -13.42 10.55
N GLN A 45 9.04 -12.83 11.38
CA GLN A 45 10.20 -12.07 10.91
C GLN A 45 11.17 -12.91 10.07
N GLY A 46 11.48 -14.15 10.47
CA GLY A 46 12.46 -14.98 9.75
C GLY A 46 12.23 -15.13 8.24
N PRO A 47 11.04 -15.58 7.78
CA PRO A 47 10.74 -15.64 6.34
C PRO A 47 10.77 -14.27 5.64
N LEU A 48 10.47 -13.17 6.33
CA LEU A 48 10.57 -11.81 5.79
C LEU A 48 12.04 -11.40 5.60
N ASP A 49 12.91 -11.70 6.58
CA ASP A 49 14.34 -11.44 6.50
C ASP A 49 14.98 -12.27 5.36
N ASP A 50 14.54 -13.52 5.18
CA ASP A 50 15.00 -14.38 4.08
C ASP A 50 14.61 -13.77 2.74
N LEU A 51 13.35 -13.35 2.57
CA LEU A 51 12.87 -12.70 1.35
C LEU A 51 13.63 -11.40 1.07
N SER A 52 13.81 -10.54 2.06
CA SER A 52 14.56 -9.28 1.93
C SER A 52 15.99 -9.55 1.45
N ARG A 53 16.69 -10.50 2.08
CA ARG A 53 18.05 -10.87 1.67
C ARG A 53 18.12 -11.39 0.23
N GLU A 54 17.18 -12.22 -0.17
CA GLU A 54 17.12 -12.74 -1.55
C GLU A 54 16.86 -11.63 -2.57
N ILE A 55 15.97 -10.69 -2.28
CA ILE A 55 15.69 -9.52 -3.15
C ILE A 55 16.99 -8.70 -3.29
N VAL A 56 17.61 -8.31 -2.18
CA VAL A 56 18.82 -7.47 -2.16
C VAL A 56 19.99 -8.17 -2.85
N LYS A 57 20.19 -9.47 -2.61
CA LYS A 57 21.29 -10.25 -3.20
C LYS A 57 21.19 -10.36 -4.71
N ASN A 58 19.98 -10.50 -5.23
CA ASN A 58 19.76 -10.79 -6.65
C ASN A 58 19.55 -9.54 -7.51
N ARG A 59 19.22 -8.39 -6.92
CA ARG A 59 19.04 -7.15 -7.68
C ARG A 59 20.38 -6.52 -8.08
N PRO A 60 20.44 -5.79 -9.19
CA PRO A 60 21.62 -5.01 -9.55
C PRO A 60 21.95 -3.96 -8.49
N ALA A 61 23.23 -3.74 -8.22
CA ALA A 61 23.68 -2.67 -7.35
C ALA A 61 23.51 -1.32 -8.07
N THR A 62 22.53 -0.53 -7.64
CA THR A 62 22.15 0.74 -8.31
C THR A 62 22.46 1.98 -7.48
N GLY A 63 23.15 1.82 -6.35
CA GLY A 63 23.47 2.94 -5.46
C GLY A 63 22.21 3.64 -4.94
N LYS A 64 22.09 4.94 -5.20
CA LYS A 64 20.97 5.78 -4.77
C LYS A 64 19.81 5.87 -5.76
N THR A 65 19.83 5.14 -6.87
CA THR A 65 18.73 5.16 -7.84
C THR A 65 17.42 4.72 -7.18
N PRO A 66 16.33 5.52 -7.26
CA PRO A 66 15.03 5.14 -6.74
C PRO A 66 14.53 3.83 -7.36
N GLN A 67 13.80 3.03 -6.59
CA GLN A 67 13.24 1.77 -7.04
C GLN A 67 11.72 1.85 -7.14
N LEU A 68 11.18 1.41 -8.29
CA LEU A 68 9.75 1.20 -8.50
C LEU A 68 9.47 -0.30 -8.57
N CYS A 69 8.65 -0.79 -7.64
CA CYS A 69 8.35 -2.20 -7.50
C CYS A 69 6.88 -2.51 -7.81
N PHE A 70 6.60 -3.57 -8.58
CA PHE A 70 5.27 -4.15 -8.73
C PHE A 70 5.26 -5.55 -8.10
N MET A 71 4.27 -5.84 -7.21
CA MET A 71 4.29 -7.04 -6.36
C MET A 71 3.09 -7.98 -6.50
N GLY A 72 2.09 -7.66 -7.30
CA GLY A 72 0.89 -8.49 -7.44
C GLY A 72 -0.20 -8.22 -6.40
N SER A 73 -0.65 -9.24 -5.65
CA SER A 73 -1.81 -9.13 -4.74
C SER A 73 -1.58 -8.23 -3.52
N GLY A 74 -2.62 -7.49 -3.08
CA GLY A 74 -2.64 -6.73 -1.83
C GLY A 74 -2.35 -7.55 -0.57
N ASP A 75 -2.48 -8.88 -0.64
CA ASP A 75 -2.07 -9.80 0.43
C ASP A 75 -0.56 -9.68 0.78
N PHE A 76 0.22 -8.99 -0.04
CA PHE A 76 1.65 -8.74 0.17
C PHE A 76 1.99 -7.31 0.60
N HIS A 77 1.00 -6.47 0.95
CA HIS A 77 1.26 -5.06 1.28
C HIS A 77 2.30 -4.87 2.40
N HIS A 78 2.41 -5.80 3.32
CA HIS A 78 3.44 -5.75 4.36
C HIS A 78 4.89 -5.87 3.83
N ILE A 79 5.10 -6.31 2.59
CA ILE A 79 6.43 -6.33 1.96
C ILE A 79 6.92 -4.90 1.68
N THR A 80 6.00 -3.94 1.53
CA THR A 80 6.32 -2.50 1.47
C THR A 80 7.22 -2.07 2.62
N ALA A 81 7.05 -2.61 3.83
CA ALA A 81 7.94 -2.27 4.96
C ALA A 81 9.41 -2.61 4.65
N LEU A 82 9.68 -3.73 3.98
CA LEU A 82 11.04 -4.14 3.60
C LEU A 82 11.62 -3.25 2.50
N LEU A 83 10.81 -2.90 1.51
CA LEU A 83 11.21 -2.02 0.40
C LEU A 83 11.44 -0.59 0.87
N LEU A 84 10.60 -0.11 1.79
CA LEU A 84 10.73 1.20 2.43
C LEU A 84 12.02 1.30 3.24
N ASP A 85 12.31 0.32 4.10
CA ASP A 85 13.54 0.30 4.91
C ASP A 85 14.78 0.32 4.01
N ASP A 86 14.80 -0.48 2.96
CA ASP A 86 15.89 -0.49 1.98
C ASP A 86 16.02 0.87 1.25
N ALA A 87 14.93 1.51 0.86
CA ALA A 87 14.97 2.83 0.23
C ALA A 87 15.50 3.90 1.18
N LEU A 88 15.08 3.90 2.44
CA LEU A 88 15.56 4.83 3.48
C LEU A 88 17.05 4.66 3.77
N GLU A 89 17.53 3.42 3.87
CA GLU A 89 18.96 3.12 4.08
C GLU A 89 19.79 3.63 2.91
N ARG A 90 19.39 3.36 1.67
CA ARG A 90 20.11 3.81 0.47
C ARG A 90 20.13 5.33 0.32
N GLN A 91 19.05 6.00 0.64
CA GLN A 91 18.93 7.44 0.47
C GLN A 91 19.44 8.24 1.67
N SER A 92 19.55 7.62 2.85
CA SER A 92 20.00 8.25 4.10
C SER A 92 19.27 9.57 4.40
N SER A 93 17.95 9.63 4.13
CA SER A 93 17.13 10.83 4.30
C SER A 93 15.83 10.51 5.02
N ALA A 94 15.36 11.47 5.84
CA ALA A 94 14.01 11.37 6.39
C ALA A 94 12.96 11.56 5.30
N ALA A 95 11.86 10.81 5.39
CA ALA A 95 10.80 10.82 4.40
C ALA A 95 9.40 10.88 5.01
N THR A 96 8.43 11.32 4.23
CA THR A 96 7.00 11.09 4.45
C THR A 96 6.57 9.88 3.61
N LEU A 97 5.85 8.95 4.22
CA LEU A 97 5.23 7.85 3.50
C LEU A 97 3.84 8.27 3.03
N ILE A 98 3.61 8.23 1.72
CA ILE A 98 2.31 8.42 1.10
C ILE A 98 1.73 7.05 0.79
N HIS A 99 0.61 6.75 1.43
CA HIS A 99 -0.02 5.44 1.41
C HIS A 99 -1.42 5.56 0.80
N PHE A 100 -1.58 5.13 -0.45
CA PHE A 100 -2.86 5.04 -1.15
C PHE A 100 -3.45 3.66 -0.94
N ASP A 101 -4.60 3.59 -0.25
CA ASP A 101 -5.20 2.32 0.14
C ASP A 101 -6.68 2.50 0.53
N ASN A 102 -7.48 1.48 0.29
CA ASN A 102 -8.83 1.37 0.85
C ASN A 102 -8.84 1.01 2.33
N HIS A 103 -7.72 0.45 2.85
CA HIS A 103 -7.53 0.02 4.24
C HIS A 103 -6.46 0.88 4.93
N PRO A 104 -6.58 1.12 6.23
CA PRO A 104 -5.59 1.97 6.94
C PRO A 104 -4.32 1.23 7.38
N ASP A 105 -4.26 -0.08 7.28
CA ASP A 105 -3.12 -0.98 7.59
C ASP A 105 -2.42 -0.75 8.94
N TRP A 106 -3.18 -0.35 9.93
CA TRP A 106 -2.73 0.09 11.26
C TRP A 106 -3.09 -0.86 12.42
N VAL A 107 -3.57 -2.06 12.10
CA VAL A 107 -3.98 -3.04 13.11
C VAL A 107 -2.78 -3.50 13.93
N LYS A 108 -2.94 -3.65 15.24
CA LYS A 108 -1.92 -4.27 16.10
C LYS A 108 -1.88 -5.76 15.83
N PHE A 109 -0.69 -6.27 15.53
CA PHE A 109 -0.48 -7.68 15.24
C PHE A 109 0.81 -8.18 15.88
N ASP A 110 0.68 -9.09 16.85
CA ASP A 110 1.83 -9.62 17.62
C ASP A 110 2.48 -10.85 16.95
N GLY A 111 1.91 -11.33 15.85
CA GLY A 111 2.36 -12.57 15.17
C GLY A 111 3.52 -12.39 14.19
N GLY A 112 4.06 -11.18 14.05
CA GLY A 112 5.04 -10.78 13.06
C GLY A 112 4.58 -9.56 12.26
N LEU A 113 4.52 -9.63 10.93
CA LEU A 113 4.04 -8.56 10.06
C LEU A 113 2.85 -9.07 9.23
N HIS A 114 1.76 -8.30 9.21
CA HIS A 114 0.51 -8.59 8.51
C HIS A 114 0.23 -7.51 7.45
N CYS A 115 -0.43 -7.83 6.33
CA CYS A 115 -0.79 -6.83 5.31
C CYS A 115 -1.57 -5.65 5.91
N GLY A 116 -2.48 -5.88 6.83
CA GLY A 116 -3.23 -4.83 7.54
C GLY A 116 -2.52 -4.21 8.76
N SER A 117 -1.22 -4.49 9.02
CA SER A 117 -0.53 -3.99 10.22
C SER A 117 0.79 -3.25 9.95
N TRP A 118 1.29 -3.31 8.75
CA TRP A 118 2.65 -2.89 8.39
C TRP A 118 2.91 -1.38 8.56
N VAL A 119 1.87 -0.54 8.48
CA VAL A 119 1.97 0.91 8.73
C VAL A 119 2.52 1.20 10.13
N ASN A 120 2.24 0.34 11.13
CA ASN A 120 2.85 0.48 12.46
C ASN A 120 4.38 0.29 12.42
N SER A 121 4.88 -0.63 11.59
CA SER A 121 6.32 -0.82 11.40
C SER A 121 6.96 0.39 10.73
N ALA A 122 6.33 0.92 9.69
CA ALA A 122 6.78 2.15 9.04
C ALA A 122 6.85 3.33 10.01
N LEU A 123 5.81 3.53 10.85
CA LEU A 123 5.75 4.60 11.85
C LEU A 123 6.75 4.44 12.99
N ALA A 124 7.20 3.23 13.28
CA ALA A 124 8.25 2.95 14.24
C ALA A 124 9.66 3.27 13.71
N ASN A 125 9.84 3.37 12.39
CA ASN A 125 11.12 3.74 11.79
C ASN A 125 11.40 5.24 12.02
N PRO A 126 12.53 5.62 12.67
CA PRO A 126 12.84 7.02 13.00
C PRO A 126 13.06 7.91 11.78
N SER A 127 13.36 7.33 10.61
CA SER A 127 13.49 8.06 9.35
C SER A 127 12.15 8.40 8.71
N ILE A 128 11.03 7.82 9.17
CA ILE A 128 9.68 8.19 8.75
C ILE A 128 9.14 9.27 9.69
N GLN A 129 9.03 10.49 9.17
CA GLN A 129 8.47 11.60 9.94
C GLN A 129 6.96 11.53 10.06
N LYS A 130 6.30 11.04 9.01
CA LYS A 130 4.84 10.94 8.94
C LYS A 130 4.41 9.89 7.91
N VAL A 131 3.26 9.28 8.17
CA VAL A 131 2.48 8.53 7.18
C VAL A 131 1.21 9.32 6.87
N ILE A 132 0.89 9.47 5.59
CA ILE A 132 -0.37 10.05 5.10
C ILE A 132 -1.10 8.96 4.33
N THR A 133 -2.16 8.41 4.93
CA THR A 133 -3.02 7.39 4.31
C THR A 133 -4.19 8.07 3.61
N ILE A 134 -4.42 7.74 2.34
CA ILE A 134 -5.34 8.44 1.44
C ILE A 134 -6.27 7.44 0.74
N GLY A 135 -7.57 7.72 0.77
CA GLY A 135 -8.54 7.01 -0.07
C GLY A 135 -9.42 6.01 0.67
N VAL A 136 -9.21 5.79 1.95
CA VAL A 136 -9.91 4.77 2.75
C VAL A 136 -11.43 4.89 2.66
N CYS A 137 -12.09 3.78 2.33
CA CYS A 137 -13.56 3.62 2.36
C CYS A 137 -13.97 2.37 3.16
N SER A 138 -13.02 1.54 3.56
CA SER A 138 -13.26 0.25 4.22
C SER A 138 -14.08 0.39 5.51
N HIS A 139 -14.88 -0.63 5.76
CA HIS A 139 -15.66 -0.75 6.99
C HIS A 139 -14.82 -0.82 8.28
N ASP A 140 -13.53 -1.05 8.17
CA ASP A 140 -12.60 -1.08 9.30
C ASP A 140 -12.54 0.25 10.03
N LEU A 141 -12.83 1.35 9.36
CA LEU A 141 -12.95 2.68 9.98
C LEU A 141 -14.22 2.89 10.82
N ARG A 142 -15.25 2.05 10.75
CA ARG A 142 -16.50 2.27 11.51
C ARG A 142 -16.32 2.21 13.02
N SER A 143 -15.50 1.28 13.50
CA SER A 143 -15.19 1.11 14.92
C SER A 143 -13.74 0.63 15.03
N PRO A 144 -12.76 1.50 14.77
CA PRO A 144 -11.38 1.10 14.54
C PRO A 144 -10.75 0.44 15.77
N GLU A 145 -11.09 0.86 17.01
CA GLU A 145 -10.61 0.21 18.23
C GLU A 145 -11.02 -1.28 18.30
N ARG A 146 -12.24 -1.61 17.87
CA ARG A 146 -12.73 -2.99 17.86
C ARG A 146 -12.06 -3.86 16.80
N LYS A 147 -11.52 -3.24 15.76
CA LYS A 147 -10.74 -3.87 14.72
C LYS A 147 -9.24 -3.91 15.06
N GLY A 148 -8.86 -3.47 16.26
CA GLY A 148 -7.47 -3.52 16.73
C GLY A 148 -6.59 -2.39 16.22
N ALA A 149 -7.17 -1.31 15.69
CA ALA A 149 -6.43 -0.16 15.18
C ALA A 149 -5.49 0.46 16.23
N ASN A 150 -4.31 0.87 15.79
CA ASN A 150 -3.37 1.61 16.63
C ASN A 150 -3.56 3.13 16.48
N LEU A 151 -4.62 3.65 17.09
CA LEU A 151 -5.01 5.06 17.00
C LEU A 151 -4.06 6.03 17.72
N HIS A 152 -3.08 5.52 18.49
CA HIS A 152 -2.06 6.34 19.14
C HIS A 152 -1.33 7.25 18.14
N TRP A 153 -0.99 6.74 16.98
CA TRP A 153 -0.30 7.49 15.94
C TRP A 153 -1.07 8.69 15.38
N LEU A 154 -2.42 8.66 15.45
CA LEU A 154 -3.25 9.82 15.09
C LEU A 154 -3.08 10.95 16.10
N GLY A 155 -3.13 10.61 17.40
CA GLY A 155 -2.97 11.59 18.50
C GLY A 155 -1.59 12.24 18.49
N ASP A 156 -0.55 11.46 18.15
CA ASP A 156 0.83 11.95 18.03
C ASP A 156 1.09 12.80 16.77
N GLY A 157 0.14 12.84 15.84
CA GLY A 157 0.28 13.54 14.56
C GLY A 157 1.27 12.90 13.59
N LYS A 158 1.74 11.68 13.90
CA LYS A 158 2.61 10.88 13.01
C LYS A 158 1.84 10.18 11.91
N LEU A 159 0.55 9.92 12.10
CA LEU A 159 -0.36 9.39 11.10
C LEU A 159 -1.45 10.41 10.81
N GLU A 160 -1.65 10.73 9.55
CA GLU A 160 -2.82 11.44 9.04
C GLU A 160 -3.58 10.49 8.11
N LEU A 161 -4.91 10.42 8.26
CA LEU A 161 -5.75 9.54 7.45
C LEU A 161 -6.87 10.38 6.82
N TYR A 162 -6.95 10.34 5.52
CA TYR A 162 -7.93 11.05 4.69
C TYR A 162 -8.77 10.03 3.91
N PRO A 163 -9.97 9.66 4.43
CA PRO A 163 -10.88 8.81 3.68
C PRO A 163 -11.29 9.48 2.36
N TYR A 164 -11.60 8.68 1.34
CA TYR A 164 -12.26 9.26 0.18
C TYR A 164 -13.66 9.76 0.58
N GLU A 165 -14.45 8.89 1.22
CA GLU A 165 -15.73 9.18 1.86
C GLU A 165 -15.98 8.18 2.98
N HIS A 166 -16.23 8.63 4.20
CA HIS A 166 -16.53 7.73 5.31
C HIS A 166 -17.38 8.43 6.38
N PRO A 167 -18.42 7.78 6.94
CA PRO A 167 -19.14 8.32 8.09
C PRO A 167 -18.21 8.39 9.31
N PRO A 168 -18.59 9.19 10.35
CA PRO A 168 -17.78 9.29 11.57
C PRO A 168 -17.52 7.93 12.21
N SER A 169 -16.27 7.72 12.63
CA SER A 169 -15.82 6.47 13.28
C SER A 169 -16.12 6.50 14.78
N ARG A 170 -16.76 5.45 15.30
CA ARG A 170 -17.04 5.34 16.74
C ARG A 170 -15.76 4.94 17.51
N VAL A 171 -15.46 5.71 18.54
CA VAL A 171 -14.31 5.45 19.45
C VAL A 171 -14.74 5.53 20.90
N LEU A 172 -14.01 4.83 21.77
CA LEU A 172 -14.25 4.81 23.22
C LEU A 172 -13.29 5.75 23.97
N ALA A 173 -12.04 5.82 23.49
CA ALA A 173 -11.02 6.68 24.09
C ALA A 173 -11.05 8.09 23.48
N ASP A 174 -10.39 9.03 24.18
CA ASP A 174 -10.17 10.39 23.69
C ASP A 174 -8.82 10.46 22.95
N TYR A 175 -8.89 10.83 21.68
CA TYR A 175 -7.73 11.05 20.79
C TYR A 175 -7.53 12.52 20.45
N GLY A 176 -8.37 13.42 21.01
CA GLY A 176 -8.33 14.86 20.72
C GLY A 176 -8.70 15.20 19.28
N ASN A 177 -8.06 16.24 18.77
CA ASN A 177 -8.22 16.69 17.39
C ASN A 177 -6.89 16.63 16.66
N GLY A 178 -6.92 16.15 15.42
CA GLY A 178 -5.76 16.07 14.55
C GLY A 178 -5.90 16.87 13.26
N ALA A 179 -4.89 16.81 12.42
CA ALA A 179 -4.92 17.51 11.14
C ALA A 179 -5.98 16.95 10.19
N SER A 180 -6.22 15.62 10.26
CA SER A 180 -7.14 14.87 9.37
C SER A 180 -8.48 14.53 10.02
N TYR A 181 -8.71 14.86 11.29
CA TYR A 181 -9.95 14.53 11.99
C TYR A 181 -10.26 15.51 13.12
N ARG A 182 -11.51 15.50 13.56
CA ARG A 182 -12.01 16.13 14.79
C ARG A 182 -12.78 15.10 15.59
N GLN A 183 -12.55 15.03 16.90
CA GLN A 183 -13.30 14.13 17.78
C GLN A 183 -14.45 14.89 18.44
N GLU A 184 -15.66 14.38 18.27
CA GLU A 184 -16.87 14.90 18.93
C GLU A 184 -17.76 13.74 19.40
N ARG A 185 -18.24 13.80 20.65
CA ARG A 185 -19.24 12.86 21.21
C ARG A 185 -18.91 11.37 21.00
N GLY A 186 -17.62 10.98 21.17
CA GLY A 186 -17.18 9.59 21.00
C GLY A 186 -17.10 9.14 19.54
N ALA A 187 -16.94 10.08 18.61
CA ALA A 187 -16.73 9.77 17.21
C ALA A 187 -15.62 10.64 16.61
N LEU A 188 -14.82 10.05 15.72
CA LEU A 188 -13.86 10.76 14.87
C LEU A 188 -14.56 11.19 13.58
N HIS A 189 -14.65 12.47 13.36
CA HIS A 189 -15.14 13.09 12.13
C HIS A 189 -13.95 13.35 11.23
N TRP A 190 -13.84 12.62 10.14
CA TRP A 190 -12.73 12.69 9.21
C TRP A 190 -12.87 13.88 8.27
N LYS A 191 -11.75 14.47 7.87
CA LYS A 191 -11.69 15.35 6.70
C LYS A 191 -11.60 14.47 5.46
N SER A 192 -12.71 14.20 4.80
CA SER A 192 -12.73 13.34 3.62
C SER A 192 -12.40 14.10 2.34
N ILE A 193 -11.90 13.37 1.32
CA ILE A 193 -11.64 13.93 0.00
C ILE A 193 -12.95 14.46 -0.62
N ALA A 194 -14.05 13.71 -0.46
CA ALA A 194 -15.36 14.11 -0.99
C ALA A 194 -15.88 15.42 -0.39
N GLU A 195 -15.59 15.70 0.91
CA GLU A 195 -16.00 16.96 1.55
C GLU A 195 -15.10 18.15 1.16
N ILE A 196 -13.80 17.92 1.01
CA ILE A 196 -12.82 18.95 0.62
C ILE A 196 -12.97 19.29 -0.88
N GLY A 197 -13.31 18.29 -1.69
CA GLY A 197 -13.24 18.29 -3.15
C GLY A 197 -11.87 17.88 -3.67
N GLU A 198 -11.84 17.05 -4.73
CA GLU A 198 -10.62 16.44 -5.26
C GLU A 198 -9.52 17.46 -5.58
N GLU A 199 -9.87 18.58 -6.25
CA GLU A 199 -8.91 19.64 -6.60
C GLU A 199 -8.31 20.31 -5.36
N ASN A 200 -9.16 20.71 -4.40
CA ASN A 200 -8.70 21.35 -3.18
C ASN A 200 -7.91 20.39 -2.27
N PHE A 201 -8.20 19.09 -2.34
CA PHE A 201 -7.49 18.09 -1.55
C PHE A 201 -6.04 17.95 -1.99
N ILE A 202 -5.72 18.14 -3.26
CA ILE A 202 -4.33 18.12 -3.76
C ILE A 202 -3.48 19.13 -2.98
N ASP A 203 -3.89 20.39 -2.95
CA ASP A 203 -3.17 21.45 -2.23
C ASP A 203 -3.14 21.18 -0.71
N HIS A 204 -4.26 20.70 -0.16
CA HIS A 204 -4.33 20.31 1.24
C HIS A 204 -3.29 19.23 1.57
N MET A 205 -3.27 18.14 0.83
CA MET A 205 -2.34 17.00 1.01
C MET A 205 -0.88 17.46 0.89
N LEU A 206 -0.55 18.22 -0.15
CA LEU A 206 0.81 18.75 -0.36
C LEU A 206 1.26 19.64 0.81
N SER A 207 0.37 20.44 1.38
CA SER A 207 0.67 21.25 2.57
C SER A 207 1.00 20.42 3.80
N ARG A 208 0.65 19.12 3.83
CA ARG A 208 0.91 18.20 4.94
C ARG A 208 2.27 17.51 4.84
N ILE A 209 2.88 17.46 3.65
CA ILE A 209 4.21 16.87 3.43
C ILE A 209 5.26 17.89 3.86
N ARG A 210 6.08 17.55 4.86
CA ARG A 210 7.10 18.43 5.42
C ARG A 210 8.52 18.04 5.05
N THR A 211 8.70 16.84 4.49
CA THR A 211 10.00 16.31 4.07
C THR A 211 10.24 16.62 2.59
N GLU A 212 11.50 16.77 2.22
CA GLU A 212 11.92 16.86 0.81
C GLU A 212 11.67 15.53 0.09
N ALA A 213 11.93 14.41 0.79
CA ALA A 213 11.78 13.06 0.25
C ALA A 213 10.43 12.45 0.65
N VAL A 214 9.86 11.68 -0.28
CA VAL A 214 8.66 10.86 -0.06
C VAL A 214 8.88 9.44 -0.56
N TYR A 215 8.22 8.48 0.09
CA TYR A 215 8.03 7.13 -0.45
C TYR A 215 6.55 6.98 -0.79
N VAL A 216 6.24 6.39 -1.94
CA VAL A 216 4.85 6.22 -2.40
C VAL A 216 4.51 4.73 -2.46
N THR A 217 3.46 4.31 -1.78
CA THR A 217 2.92 2.95 -1.90
C THR A 217 1.45 3.00 -2.32
N ILE A 218 1.07 2.12 -3.23
CA ILE A 218 -0.26 2.11 -3.83
C ILE A 218 -0.82 0.70 -3.78
N ASP A 219 -1.80 0.47 -2.87
CA ASP A 219 -2.69 -0.66 -3.06
C ASP A 219 -3.83 -0.26 -4.00
N LYS A 220 -3.96 -0.97 -5.11
CA LYS A 220 -4.99 -0.66 -6.12
C LYS A 220 -6.41 -0.90 -5.66
N ASP A 221 -6.60 -1.47 -4.47
CA ASP A 221 -7.93 -1.54 -3.87
C ASP A 221 -8.48 -0.17 -3.45
N VAL A 222 -7.63 0.89 -3.38
CA VAL A 222 -8.08 2.27 -3.27
C VAL A 222 -8.95 2.71 -4.45
N LEU A 223 -8.77 2.07 -5.61
CA LEU A 223 -9.47 2.40 -6.84
C LEU A 223 -10.88 1.82 -6.89
N ALA A 224 -11.75 2.47 -7.66
CA ALA A 224 -13.05 1.94 -8.02
C ALA A 224 -12.91 0.67 -8.88
N ALA A 225 -13.91 -0.22 -8.82
CA ALA A 225 -13.90 -1.53 -9.49
C ALA A 225 -13.81 -1.46 -11.02
N ASP A 226 -14.05 -0.30 -11.63
CA ASP A 226 -13.85 -0.06 -13.06
C ASP A 226 -12.39 0.18 -13.43
N ASP A 227 -11.57 0.60 -12.45
CA ASP A 227 -10.18 1.00 -12.65
C ASP A 227 -9.16 -0.03 -12.12
N ALA A 228 -9.57 -0.94 -11.24
CA ALA A 228 -8.77 -2.08 -10.78
C ALA A 228 -9.64 -3.26 -10.34
N VAL A 229 -9.06 -4.45 -10.28
CA VAL A 229 -9.72 -5.65 -9.74
C VAL A 229 -8.78 -6.33 -8.76
N THR A 230 -9.17 -6.41 -7.50
CA THR A 230 -8.32 -6.82 -6.39
C THR A 230 -8.90 -8.01 -5.63
N ASN A 231 -8.13 -8.58 -4.70
CA ASN A 231 -8.61 -9.60 -3.77
C ASN A 231 -9.50 -9.02 -2.65
N TRP A 232 -9.30 -7.73 -2.32
CA TRP A 232 -9.95 -7.03 -1.20
C TRP A 232 -11.14 -6.17 -1.66
N ASP A 233 -11.93 -5.67 -0.73
CA ASP A 233 -12.97 -4.69 -1.03
C ASP A 233 -12.35 -3.39 -1.55
N GLN A 234 -13.02 -2.80 -2.54
CA GLN A 234 -12.45 -1.67 -3.28
C GLN A 234 -13.02 -0.34 -2.83
N GLY A 235 -12.16 0.66 -2.94
CA GLY A 235 -12.46 2.05 -2.69
C GLY A 235 -13.26 2.71 -3.81
N ARG A 236 -13.17 4.03 -3.87
CA ARG A 236 -13.95 4.87 -4.81
C ARG A 236 -13.09 5.83 -5.62
N MET A 237 -11.79 5.87 -5.37
CA MET A 237 -10.89 6.74 -6.12
C MET A 237 -10.85 6.32 -7.59
N ARG A 238 -10.86 7.30 -8.50
CA ARG A 238 -10.69 7.01 -9.92
C ARG A 238 -9.21 7.08 -10.29
N LEU A 239 -8.78 6.20 -11.19
CA LEU A 239 -7.38 6.14 -11.63
C LEU A 239 -6.85 7.50 -12.12
N PRO A 240 -7.55 8.30 -12.96
CA PRO A 240 -7.05 9.60 -13.37
C PRO A 240 -6.76 10.56 -12.20
N TYR A 241 -7.56 10.50 -11.13
CA TYR A 241 -7.34 11.33 -9.93
C TYR A 241 -6.12 10.84 -9.14
N LEU A 242 -5.94 9.53 -8.97
CA LEU A 242 -4.72 8.97 -8.37
C LEU A 242 -3.47 9.41 -9.14
N LEU A 243 -3.48 9.33 -10.47
CA LEU A 243 -2.36 9.78 -11.31
C LEU A 243 -2.05 11.26 -11.13
N SER A 244 -3.08 12.14 -11.02
CA SER A 244 -2.88 13.56 -10.75
C SER A 244 -2.26 13.82 -9.39
N LEU A 245 -2.66 13.08 -8.33
CA LEU A 245 -2.04 13.15 -7.01
C LEU A 245 -0.55 12.76 -7.05
N ILE A 246 -0.20 11.69 -7.75
CA ILE A 246 1.18 11.24 -7.91
C ILE A 246 2.01 12.30 -8.65
N SER A 247 1.50 12.85 -9.76
CA SER A 247 2.16 13.90 -10.53
C SER A 247 2.45 15.14 -9.68
N GLU A 248 1.48 15.58 -8.89
CA GLU A 248 1.63 16.75 -8.02
C GLU A 248 2.60 16.50 -6.85
N ILE A 249 2.63 15.28 -6.31
CA ILE A 249 3.63 14.88 -5.32
C ILE A 249 5.03 14.89 -5.96
N GLY A 250 5.20 14.22 -7.10
CA GLY A 250 6.49 14.08 -7.76
C GLY A 250 7.07 15.40 -8.31
N SER A 251 6.19 16.35 -8.70
CA SER A 251 6.60 17.69 -9.13
C SER A 251 7.18 18.56 -8.01
N ARG A 252 6.87 18.24 -6.73
CA ARG A 252 7.24 19.06 -5.55
C ARG A 252 8.14 18.35 -4.56
N HIS A 253 8.20 17.03 -4.59
CA HIS A 253 8.96 16.20 -3.66
C HIS A 253 9.74 15.12 -4.40
N ARG A 254 10.91 14.80 -3.90
CA ARG A 254 11.73 13.72 -4.45
C ARG A 254 11.18 12.36 -4.03
N ILE A 255 10.67 11.56 -4.97
CA ILE A 255 10.22 10.20 -4.71
C ILE A 255 11.45 9.29 -4.60
N ILE A 256 11.75 8.79 -3.40
CA ILE A 256 12.92 7.95 -3.12
C ILE A 256 12.70 6.46 -3.38
N GLY A 257 11.49 6.05 -3.55
CA GLY A 257 11.05 4.71 -3.88
C GLY A 257 9.53 4.65 -3.98
N ALA A 258 9.03 3.67 -4.71
CA ALA A 258 7.60 3.42 -4.80
C ALA A 258 7.30 1.93 -5.00
N ASP A 259 6.12 1.48 -4.56
CA ASP A 259 5.58 0.18 -4.90
C ASP A 259 4.09 0.22 -5.24
N VAL A 260 3.68 -0.73 -6.07
CA VAL A 260 2.31 -0.92 -6.55
C VAL A 260 1.92 -2.36 -6.32
N ILE A 261 0.81 -2.56 -5.64
CA ILE A 261 0.19 -3.85 -5.35
C ILE A 261 -1.31 -3.81 -5.61
N GLY A 262 -2.01 -4.88 -5.24
CA GLY A 262 -3.46 -4.95 -5.31
C GLY A 262 -3.97 -5.60 -6.59
N ASP A 263 -3.15 -6.36 -7.33
CA ASP A 263 -3.64 -7.22 -8.41
C ASP A 263 -4.38 -8.43 -7.83
N TYR A 264 -5.38 -8.90 -8.56
CA TYR A 264 -6.03 -10.15 -8.20
C TYR A 264 -5.14 -11.36 -8.44
N SER A 265 -5.09 -12.28 -7.47
CA SER A 265 -4.50 -13.60 -7.64
C SER A 265 -5.24 -14.66 -6.84
N THR A 266 -5.12 -15.92 -7.27
CA THR A 266 -5.67 -17.04 -6.50
C THR A 266 -4.80 -17.32 -5.28
N PRO A 267 -5.34 -17.25 -4.04
CA PRO A 267 -4.56 -17.44 -2.83
C PRO A 267 -3.99 -18.86 -2.69
N SER A 268 -2.68 -18.94 -2.42
CA SER A 268 -2.00 -20.19 -2.09
C SER A 268 -1.05 -19.96 -0.91
N TYR A 269 -0.92 -20.97 -0.04
CA TYR A 269 -0.18 -20.86 1.22
C TYR A 269 0.75 -22.04 1.44
N ALA A 270 1.94 -21.77 2.01
CA ALA A 270 2.86 -22.76 2.54
C ALA A 270 2.90 -22.71 4.08
N GLY A 271 3.64 -23.64 4.68
CA GLY A 271 3.80 -23.75 6.12
C GLY A 271 2.93 -24.84 6.74
N SER A 272 2.76 -24.83 8.07
CA SER A 272 1.97 -25.84 8.78
C SER A 272 0.50 -25.83 8.38
N LEU A 273 -0.17 -26.96 8.48
CA LEU A 273 -1.63 -27.07 8.20
C LEU A 273 -2.45 -26.08 9.03
N ARG A 274 -2.04 -25.83 10.29
CA ARG A 274 -2.68 -24.84 11.15
C ARG A 274 -2.56 -23.43 10.58
N MET A 275 -1.38 -23.01 10.13
CA MET A 275 -1.16 -21.70 9.51
C MET A 275 -1.99 -21.54 8.23
N GLN A 276 -1.96 -22.55 7.37
CA GLN A 276 -2.75 -22.54 6.14
C GLN A 276 -4.26 -22.43 6.42
N PHE A 277 -4.76 -23.14 7.44
CA PHE A 277 -6.15 -23.04 7.84
C PHE A 277 -6.51 -21.65 8.37
N MET A 278 -5.67 -21.07 9.22
CA MET A 278 -5.88 -19.70 9.74
C MET A 278 -5.95 -18.67 8.61
N LYS A 279 -4.99 -18.70 7.69
CA LYS A 279 -4.97 -17.77 6.53
C LYS A 279 -6.18 -17.94 5.61
N ARG A 280 -6.63 -19.18 5.37
CA ARG A 280 -7.85 -19.45 4.59
C ARG A 280 -9.12 -18.98 5.29
N ALA A 281 -9.21 -19.14 6.61
CA ALA A 281 -10.34 -18.66 7.39
C ALA A 281 -10.43 -17.13 7.35
N GLU A 282 -9.31 -16.44 7.47
CA GLU A 282 -9.21 -14.99 7.37
C GLU A 282 -9.72 -14.50 6.01
N ILE A 283 -9.20 -15.04 4.91
CA ILE A 283 -9.65 -14.69 3.55
C ILE A 283 -11.16 -14.95 3.37
N PHE A 284 -11.65 -16.07 3.87
CA PHE A 284 -13.07 -16.40 3.74
C PHE A 284 -13.99 -15.39 4.45
N ILE A 285 -13.48 -14.77 5.53
CA ILE A 285 -14.24 -13.78 6.32
C ILE A 285 -14.12 -12.39 5.71
N ASP A 286 -12.92 -11.98 5.30
CA ASP A 286 -12.58 -10.59 5.02
C ASP A 286 -12.55 -10.27 3.52
N GLN A 287 -12.27 -11.25 2.65
CA GLN A 287 -12.23 -10.97 1.20
C GLN A 287 -13.59 -11.17 0.52
N PRO A 288 -13.99 -10.24 -0.34
CA PRO A 288 -15.22 -10.37 -1.12
C PRO A 288 -15.11 -11.50 -2.15
N ARG A 289 -16.26 -12.05 -2.54
CA ARG A 289 -16.29 -13.03 -3.63
C ARG A 289 -16.11 -12.34 -4.98
N MET A 290 -15.14 -12.82 -5.75
CA MET A 290 -14.90 -12.35 -7.12
C MET A 290 -16.14 -12.51 -8.00
N ARG A 291 -16.46 -11.47 -8.79
CA ARG A 291 -17.60 -11.45 -9.72
C ARG A 291 -17.20 -11.23 -11.16
N GLN A 292 -15.98 -10.80 -11.43
CA GLN A 292 -15.52 -10.45 -12.77
C GLN A 292 -14.86 -11.64 -13.47
N GLY A 293 -14.95 -11.71 -14.79
CA GLY A 293 -14.28 -12.73 -15.60
C GLY A 293 -12.77 -12.50 -15.69
N ALA A 294 -11.99 -13.58 -15.80
CA ALA A 294 -10.53 -13.54 -15.78
C ALA A 294 -9.89 -12.63 -16.85
N GLU A 295 -10.50 -12.53 -18.03
CA GLU A 295 -10.00 -11.68 -19.12
C GLU A 295 -10.21 -10.18 -18.82
N ALA A 296 -11.40 -9.81 -18.33
CA ALA A 296 -11.69 -8.43 -17.94
C ALA A 296 -10.75 -7.96 -16.83
N MET A 297 -10.53 -8.80 -15.80
CA MET A 297 -9.57 -8.52 -14.72
C MET A 297 -8.16 -8.23 -15.24
N ARG A 298 -7.66 -9.08 -16.14
CA ARG A 298 -6.33 -8.92 -16.74
C ARG A 298 -6.18 -7.59 -17.45
N ASN A 299 -7.16 -7.25 -18.28
CA ASN A 299 -7.13 -6.03 -19.09
C ASN A 299 -7.19 -4.78 -18.21
N ILE A 300 -8.07 -4.75 -17.21
CA ILE A 300 -8.21 -3.62 -16.28
C ILE A 300 -6.91 -3.44 -15.48
N ASN A 301 -6.41 -4.50 -14.85
CA ASN A 301 -5.20 -4.41 -14.02
C ASN A 301 -3.95 -4.08 -14.84
N SER A 302 -3.83 -4.63 -16.06
CA SER A 302 -2.73 -4.30 -16.97
C SER A 302 -2.75 -2.83 -17.37
N ALA A 303 -3.94 -2.27 -17.70
CA ALA A 303 -4.08 -0.86 -18.03
C ALA A 303 -3.71 0.06 -16.84
N ALA A 304 -4.18 -0.27 -15.63
CA ALA A 304 -3.83 0.47 -14.43
C ALA A 304 -2.32 0.42 -14.14
N ASN A 305 -1.71 -0.77 -14.24
CA ASN A 305 -0.27 -0.94 -14.03
C ASN A 305 0.56 -0.16 -15.05
N HIS A 306 0.16 -0.11 -16.33
CA HIS A 306 0.84 0.71 -17.35
C HIS A 306 0.76 2.21 -17.03
N ALA A 307 -0.42 2.72 -16.66
CA ALA A 307 -0.60 4.12 -16.32
C ALA A 307 0.21 4.52 -15.06
N LEU A 308 0.24 3.65 -14.04
CA LEU A 308 1.03 3.87 -12.82
C LEU A 308 2.53 3.79 -13.10
N LEU A 309 2.97 2.85 -13.94
CA LEU A 309 4.37 2.77 -14.39
C LEU A 309 4.80 4.06 -15.09
N GLU A 310 3.99 4.57 -16.00
CA GLU A 310 4.30 5.77 -16.77
C GLU A 310 4.47 6.99 -15.85
N VAL A 311 3.49 7.28 -15.00
CA VAL A 311 3.55 8.45 -14.11
C VAL A 311 4.67 8.34 -13.06
N LEU A 312 4.84 7.15 -12.42
CA LEU A 312 5.88 6.99 -11.42
C LEU A 312 7.28 7.05 -12.04
N ALA A 313 7.49 6.45 -13.23
CA ALA A 313 8.77 6.51 -13.91
C ALA A 313 9.16 7.95 -14.31
N GLU A 314 8.19 8.79 -14.71
CA GLU A 314 8.41 10.20 -15.04
C GLU A 314 8.96 11.00 -13.84
N TYR A 315 8.44 10.75 -12.63
CA TYR A 315 8.80 11.54 -11.45
C TYR A 315 9.84 10.88 -10.51
N MET A 316 10.37 9.71 -10.87
CA MET A 316 11.39 9.00 -10.09
C MET A 316 12.77 9.00 -10.77
N GLU A 317 13.05 9.96 -11.64
CA GLU A 317 14.34 10.11 -12.29
C GLU A 317 15.47 10.63 -11.36
#